data_784e03594fb503a8c60bcf7a7d9ff81c
#
_entry.id   784e03594fb503a8c60bcf7a7d9ff81c
#
_cell.length_a   1.000
_cell.length_b   1.000
_cell.length_c   1.000
_cell.angle_alpha   90.00
_cell.angle_beta   90.00
_cell.angle_gamma   90.00
#
_symmetry.space_group_name_H-M   'P 1'
#
loop_
_entity.id
_entity.type
_entity.pdbx_description
1 polymer ?
#
loop_
_entity_poly.entity_id
_entity_poly.type
_entity_poly.pdbx_seq_one_letter_code
_entity_poly.pdbx_strand_id
1 'polypeptide(L)'
;MATVVGAAGPSATMASSSLPAQYFPFPESMSPLPSSLKKGMLVPGTIGLLSAASTIGMLLFIIYRFLTWRAHYKTFVGYNQYVALIINLLCADLLQGVAFMFSYHWVFTDGIVAPTVKCTSQGFLLNAGNLSSGYFVMAIALHTFYGAVMGRHLRHSIFYAALAGGWFFALFLSAMGP
;
A
#
# COMPACT_ATOMS: atom_id res chain seq x y z
N MET A 1 17.99 64.62 -24.30
CA MET A 1 18.59 63.96 -23.13
C MET A 1 17.49 63.51 -22.24
N ALA A 2 17.05 62.25 -22.36
CA ALA A 2 16.00 61.66 -21.53
C ALA A 2 16.63 60.43 -20.87
N THR A 3 16.81 60.49 -19.56
CA THR A 3 17.35 59.45 -18.71
C THR A 3 16.26 58.42 -18.48
N VAL A 4 16.47 57.22 -19.00
CA VAL A 4 15.61 56.05 -18.72
C VAL A 4 16.00 55.50 -17.34
N VAL A 5 15.15 55.70 -16.35
CA VAL A 5 15.25 55.04 -15.01
C VAL A 5 14.76 53.61 -15.20
N GLY A 6 15.69 52.67 -15.17
CA GLY A 6 15.37 51.26 -15.14
C GLY A 6 14.68 50.87 -13.85
N ALA A 7 13.43 50.45 -13.94
CA ALA A 7 12.73 49.81 -12.83
C ALA A 7 13.36 48.43 -12.60
N ALA A 8 14.11 48.30 -11.52
CA ALA A 8 14.54 47.01 -10.98
C ALA A 8 13.28 46.27 -10.48
N GLY A 9 12.91 45.21 -11.18
CA GLY A 9 11.84 44.32 -10.74
C GLY A 9 12.21 43.68 -9.38
N PRO A 10 11.23 43.35 -8.54
CA PRO A 10 11.50 42.77 -7.24
C PRO A 10 12.21 41.43 -7.44
N SER A 11 13.44 41.40 -6.97
CA SER A 11 14.33 40.25 -7.02
C SER A 11 13.64 39.01 -6.39
N ALA A 12 13.73 37.92 -7.10
CA ALA A 12 13.29 36.59 -6.67
C ALA A 12 13.93 36.05 -5.36
N THR A 13 14.59 36.93 -4.62
CA THR A 13 15.28 36.62 -3.35
C THR A 13 14.34 36.50 -2.14
N MET A 14 13.08 36.92 -2.27
CA MET A 14 12.14 36.85 -1.12
C MET A 14 11.40 35.54 -1.00
N ALA A 15 11.41 34.68 -2.02
CA ALA A 15 10.72 33.38 -1.96
C ALA A 15 11.53 32.30 -1.23
N SER A 16 12.86 32.47 -1.11
CA SER A 16 13.72 31.47 -0.46
C SER A 16 13.77 31.59 1.08
N SER A 17 13.36 32.74 1.63
CA SER A 17 13.39 32.98 3.08
C SER A 17 12.17 32.49 3.83
N SER A 18 11.09 32.08 3.14
CA SER A 18 9.87 31.57 3.75
C SER A 18 9.78 30.04 3.79
N LEU A 19 10.65 29.32 3.08
CA LEU A 19 10.73 27.87 3.17
C LEU A 19 11.52 27.47 4.42
N PRO A 20 11.03 26.55 5.25
CA PRO A 20 11.81 26.03 6.36
C PRO A 20 13.14 25.48 5.81
N ALA A 21 14.25 25.76 6.53
CA ALA A 21 15.60 25.34 6.15
C ALA A 21 15.77 23.82 5.92
N GLN A 22 14.73 23.07 6.19
CA GLN A 22 14.62 21.61 6.10
C GLN A 22 14.08 21.10 4.76
N TYR A 23 13.61 21.99 3.87
CA TYR A 23 13.01 21.61 2.61
C TYR A 23 13.95 21.91 1.44
N PHE A 24 14.26 20.90 0.66
CA PHE A 24 15.09 21.02 -0.54
C PHE A 24 14.21 20.89 -1.79
N PRO A 25 14.18 21.91 -2.67
CA PRO A 25 13.30 21.88 -3.85
C PRO A 25 13.75 20.86 -4.91
N PHE A 26 15.04 20.43 -4.86
CA PHE A 26 15.53 19.41 -5.79
C PHE A 26 16.85 18.79 -5.28
N PRO A 27 16.95 17.45 -5.15
CA PRO A 27 15.85 16.47 -5.22
C PRO A 27 14.78 16.76 -4.17
N GLU A 28 13.53 16.35 -4.41
CA GLU A 28 12.40 16.57 -3.50
C GLU A 28 12.59 15.80 -2.18
N SER A 29 13.46 16.30 -1.35
CA SER A 29 13.93 15.66 -0.12
C SER A 29 13.76 16.58 1.07
N MET A 30 13.48 16.01 2.24
CA MET A 30 13.34 16.75 3.49
C MET A 30 14.29 16.15 4.53
N SER A 31 15.23 16.97 5.04
CA SER A 31 16.15 16.61 6.12
C SER A 31 16.64 17.87 6.83
N PRO A 32 16.67 17.92 8.20
CA PRO A 32 16.09 16.95 9.14
C PRO A 32 14.56 16.99 9.18
N LEU A 33 13.93 15.89 9.60
CA LEU A 33 12.47 15.85 9.71
C LEU A 33 11.97 16.67 10.91
N PRO A 34 10.92 17.51 10.73
CA PRO A 34 10.24 18.18 11.85
C PRO A 34 9.73 17.18 12.87
N SER A 35 9.82 17.53 14.16
CA SER A 35 9.39 16.65 15.26
C SER A 35 7.90 16.25 15.19
N SER A 36 7.06 17.13 14.66
CA SER A 36 5.63 16.85 14.41
C SER A 36 5.45 15.77 13.35
N LEU A 37 6.22 15.84 12.27
CA LEU A 37 6.15 14.85 11.18
C LEU A 37 6.68 13.48 11.63
N LYS A 38 7.79 13.45 12.40
CA LYS A 38 8.32 12.22 13.00
C LYS A 38 7.25 11.50 13.84
N LYS A 39 6.57 12.24 14.73
CA LYS A 39 5.48 11.68 15.54
C LYS A 39 4.32 11.20 14.67
N GLY A 40 3.97 11.97 13.63
CA GLY A 40 2.93 11.60 12.67
C GLY A 40 3.25 10.32 11.90
N MET A 41 4.51 10.09 11.53
CA MET A 41 4.94 8.90 10.78
C MET A 41 5.05 7.64 11.66
N LEU A 42 5.24 7.78 12.97
CA LEU A 42 5.26 6.64 13.89
C LEU A 42 3.88 5.97 14.00
N VAL A 43 2.79 6.74 13.90
CA VAL A 43 1.43 6.20 14.00
C VAL A 43 1.13 5.19 12.88
N PRO A 44 1.21 5.54 11.57
CA PRO A 44 1.00 4.57 10.50
C PRO A 44 2.04 3.44 10.54
N GLY A 45 3.28 3.70 10.96
CA GLY A 45 4.30 2.67 11.14
C GLY A 45 3.88 1.61 12.18
N THR A 46 3.39 2.02 13.35
CA THR A 46 2.94 1.09 14.40
C THR A 46 1.68 0.33 14.00
N ILE A 47 0.72 1.00 13.37
CA ILE A 47 -0.49 0.36 12.84
C ILE A 47 -0.12 -0.66 11.76
N GLY A 48 0.80 -0.31 10.84
CA GLY A 48 1.29 -1.20 9.81
C GLY A 48 1.99 -2.44 10.38
N LEU A 49 2.79 -2.29 11.43
CA LEU A 49 3.44 -3.40 12.12
C LEU A 49 2.42 -4.35 12.76
N LEU A 50 1.43 -3.82 13.47
CA LEU A 50 0.36 -4.62 14.08
C LEU A 50 -0.48 -5.34 13.02
N SER A 51 -0.83 -4.64 11.94
CA SER A 51 -1.54 -5.21 10.80
C SER A 51 -0.74 -6.36 10.16
N ALA A 52 0.52 -6.13 9.84
CA ALA A 52 1.39 -7.16 9.26
C ALA A 52 1.54 -8.38 10.18
N ALA A 53 1.75 -8.18 11.48
CA ALA A 53 1.85 -9.27 12.45
C ALA A 53 0.56 -10.10 12.53
N SER A 54 -0.60 -9.44 12.58
CA SER A 54 -1.91 -10.10 12.61
C SER A 54 -2.16 -10.90 11.32
N THR A 55 -1.84 -10.30 10.18
CA THR A 55 -2.00 -10.91 8.86
C THR A 55 -1.11 -12.13 8.69
N ILE A 56 0.17 -12.04 9.11
CA ILE A 56 1.11 -13.17 9.12
C ILE A 56 0.57 -14.28 10.02
N GLY A 57 0.12 -13.96 11.23
CA GLY A 57 -0.46 -14.93 12.16
C GLY A 57 -1.65 -15.67 11.54
N MET A 58 -2.55 -14.94 10.88
CA MET A 58 -3.72 -15.52 10.21
C MET A 58 -3.33 -16.39 9.00
N LEU A 59 -2.36 -15.94 8.19
CA LEU A 59 -1.85 -16.73 7.07
C LEU A 59 -1.19 -18.03 7.56
N LEU A 60 -0.36 -17.97 8.61
CA LEU A 60 0.26 -19.15 9.19
C LEU A 60 -0.79 -20.12 9.75
N PHE A 61 -1.84 -19.62 10.41
CA PHE A 61 -2.96 -20.43 10.86
C PHE A 61 -3.66 -21.13 9.69
N ILE A 62 -3.96 -20.42 8.60
CA ILE A 62 -4.58 -21.00 7.41
C ILE A 62 -3.68 -22.05 6.76
N ILE A 63 -2.37 -21.79 6.65
CA ILE A 63 -1.39 -22.75 6.12
C ILE A 63 -1.34 -23.99 7.00
N TYR A 64 -1.29 -23.84 8.33
CA TYR A 64 -1.35 -24.95 9.27
C TYR A 64 -2.62 -25.79 9.06
N ARG A 65 -3.79 -25.16 8.89
CA ARG A 65 -5.06 -25.83 8.60
C ARG A 65 -5.05 -26.55 7.25
N PHE A 66 -4.37 -26.02 6.24
CA PHE A 66 -4.19 -26.70 4.96
C PHE A 66 -3.29 -27.93 5.07
N LEU A 67 -2.23 -27.87 5.85
CA LEU A 67 -1.32 -29.00 6.04
C LEU A 67 -1.97 -30.12 6.86
N THR A 68 -2.82 -29.76 7.81
CA THR A 68 -3.50 -30.71 8.72
C THR A 68 -4.94 -31.05 8.30
N TRP A 69 -5.36 -30.67 7.08
CA TRP A 69 -6.75 -30.81 6.63
C TRP A 69 -7.30 -32.23 6.74
N ARG A 70 -6.48 -33.27 6.46
CA ARG A 70 -6.88 -34.67 6.51
C ARG A 70 -7.31 -35.14 7.91
N ALA A 71 -6.75 -34.53 8.95
CA ALA A 71 -7.12 -34.84 10.32
C ALA A 71 -8.43 -34.19 10.78
N HIS A 72 -8.88 -33.12 10.11
CA HIS A 72 -9.98 -32.27 10.56
C HIS A 72 -11.16 -32.17 9.60
N TYR A 73 -10.97 -32.45 8.31
CA TYR A 73 -11.99 -32.26 7.28
C TYR A 73 -12.07 -33.44 6.32
N LYS A 74 -13.31 -33.79 5.89
CA LYS A 74 -13.56 -34.83 4.90
C LYS A 74 -13.19 -34.40 3.47
N THR A 75 -13.25 -33.08 3.18
CA THR A 75 -12.95 -32.51 1.87
C THR A 75 -11.84 -31.47 2.02
N PHE A 76 -11.02 -31.31 0.97
CA PHE A 76 -9.93 -30.34 0.98
C PHE A 76 -10.46 -28.90 1.04
N VAL A 77 -10.03 -28.17 2.05
CA VAL A 77 -10.47 -26.79 2.35
C VAL A 77 -10.11 -25.82 1.21
N GLY A 78 -9.07 -26.11 0.43
CA GLY A 78 -8.63 -25.29 -0.69
C GLY A 78 -9.63 -25.19 -1.87
N TYR A 79 -10.63 -26.08 -1.93
CA TYR A 79 -11.72 -25.95 -2.91
C TYR A 79 -12.74 -24.86 -2.56
N ASN A 80 -12.66 -24.31 -1.34
CA ASN A 80 -13.58 -23.26 -0.92
C ASN A 80 -13.12 -21.90 -1.50
N GLN A 81 -13.93 -21.36 -2.41
CA GLN A 81 -13.66 -20.06 -3.07
C GLN A 81 -13.54 -18.90 -2.07
N TYR A 82 -14.28 -18.94 -0.95
CA TYR A 82 -14.16 -17.90 0.10
C TYR A 82 -12.79 -17.90 0.76
N VAL A 83 -12.25 -19.09 1.05
CA VAL A 83 -10.91 -19.21 1.63
C VAL A 83 -9.85 -18.64 0.70
N ALA A 84 -9.98 -18.91 -0.62
CA ALA A 84 -9.09 -18.34 -1.62
C ALA A 84 -9.16 -16.80 -1.66
N LEU A 85 -10.36 -16.21 -1.60
CA LEU A 85 -10.55 -14.76 -1.56
C LEU A 85 -9.92 -14.15 -0.29
N ILE A 86 -10.14 -14.76 0.87
CA ILE A 86 -9.58 -14.31 2.15
C ILE A 86 -8.05 -14.34 2.11
N ILE A 87 -7.44 -15.40 1.57
CA ILE A 87 -5.98 -15.48 1.45
C ILE A 87 -5.44 -14.35 0.57
N ASN A 88 -6.09 -14.09 -0.57
CA ASN A 88 -5.67 -13.01 -1.46
C ASN A 88 -5.82 -11.63 -0.82
N LEU A 89 -6.90 -11.40 -0.06
CA LEU A 89 -7.09 -10.19 0.72
C LEU A 89 -5.98 -10.03 1.76
N LEU A 90 -5.68 -11.09 2.54
CA LEU A 90 -4.59 -11.06 3.53
C LEU A 90 -3.22 -10.79 2.89
N CYS A 91 -2.96 -11.32 1.69
CA CYS A 91 -1.74 -11.00 0.95
C CYS A 91 -1.67 -9.52 0.56
N ALA A 92 -2.79 -8.94 0.13
CA ALA A 92 -2.88 -7.52 -0.17
C ALA A 92 -2.65 -6.63 1.07
N ASP A 93 -3.28 -6.97 2.19
CA ASP A 93 -3.12 -6.26 3.46
C ASP A 93 -1.69 -6.38 4.01
N LEU A 94 -1.02 -7.52 3.76
CA LEU A 94 0.39 -7.70 4.12
C LEU A 94 1.30 -6.75 3.32
N LEU A 95 1.07 -6.59 2.01
CA LEU A 95 1.81 -5.62 1.18
C LEU A 95 1.66 -4.19 1.72
N GLN A 96 0.44 -3.80 2.08
CA GLN A 96 0.14 -2.49 2.67
C GLN A 96 0.80 -2.33 4.04
N GLY A 97 0.72 -3.33 4.91
CA GLY A 97 1.36 -3.32 6.22
C GLY A 97 2.87 -3.14 6.12
N VAL A 98 3.53 -3.88 5.21
CA VAL A 98 4.97 -3.74 4.93
C VAL A 98 5.30 -2.34 4.41
N ALA A 99 4.48 -1.76 3.51
CA ALA A 99 4.69 -0.42 3.02
C ALA A 99 4.67 0.63 4.15
N PHE A 100 3.75 0.51 5.11
CA PHE A 100 3.72 1.39 6.27
C PHE A 100 4.91 1.22 7.21
N MET A 101 5.51 0.02 7.30
CA MET A 101 6.72 -0.19 8.10
C MET A 101 7.93 0.61 7.59
N PHE A 102 7.98 0.97 6.29
CA PHE A 102 9.01 1.87 5.78
C PHE A 102 9.01 3.25 6.45
N SER A 103 7.90 3.67 7.08
CA SER A 103 7.84 4.91 7.85
C SER A 103 8.85 4.94 8.99
N TYR A 104 9.15 3.81 9.62
CA TYR A 104 10.20 3.72 10.63
C TYR A 104 11.58 4.05 10.06
N HIS A 105 11.88 3.56 8.86
CA HIS A 105 13.16 3.83 8.21
C HIS A 105 13.37 5.35 8.06
N TRP A 106 12.36 6.10 7.62
CA TRP A 106 12.45 7.54 7.46
C TRP A 106 12.61 8.28 8.79
N VAL A 107 11.95 7.81 9.84
CA VAL A 107 12.10 8.37 11.20
C VAL A 107 13.51 8.11 11.73
N PHE A 108 14.09 6.93 11.53
CA PHE A 108 15.43 6.59 11.99
C PHE A 108 16.54 7.28 11.21
N THR A 109 16.36 7.48 9.90
CA THR A 109 17.33 8.19 9.05
C THR A 109 17.21 9.72 9.13
N ASP A 110 16.23 10.23 9.88
CA ASP A 110 15.95 11.65 10.04
C ASP A 110 15.80 12.39 8.71
N GLY A 111 15.24 11.74 7.71
CA GLY A 111 15.07 12.34 6.39
C GLY A 111 14.27 11.46 5.44
N ILE A 112 13.53 12.11 4.55
CA ILE A 112 12.88 11.51 3.39
C ILE A 112 13.67 11.96 2.17
N VAL A 113 14.22 11.01 1.42
CA VAL A 113 15.01 11.29 0.22
C VAL A 113 14.30 10.72 -0.98
N ALA A 114 13.90 11.59 -1.91
CA ALA A 114 13.31 11.25 -3.18
C ALA A 114 14.15 11.84 -4.33
N PRO A 115 14.26 11.18 -5.49
CA PRO A 115 13.82 9.81 -5.77
C PRO A 115 14.84 8.78 -5.28
N THR A 116 14.38 7.78 -4.52
CA THR A 116 15.20 6.63 -4.12
C THR A 116 14.43 5.34 -4.32
N VAL A 117 15.16 4.24 -4.50
CA VAL A 117 14.55 2.90 -4.62
C VAL A 117 13.61 2.61 -3.45
N LYS A 118 13.98 3.04 -2.23
CA LYS A 118 13.15 2.84 -1.03
C LYS A 118 11.84 3.62 -1.09
N CYS A 119 11.89 4.89 -1.50
CA CYS A 119 10.72 5.73 -1.66
C CYS A 119 9.77 5.17 -2.74
N THR A 120 10.32 4.84 -3.91
CA THR A 120 9.55 4.23 -5.01
C THR A 120 8.96 2.88 -4.61
N SER A 121 9.74 2.02 -3.92
CA SER A 121 9.24 0.71 -3.45
C SER A 121 8.13 0.88 -2.43
N GLN A 122 8.23 1.82 -1.50
CA GLN A 122 7.17 2.11 -0.53
C GLN A 122 5.88 2.56 -1.24
N GLY A 123 5.98 3.50 -2.17
CA GLY A 123 4.85 3.98 -2.96
C GLY A 123 4.20 2.87 -3.77
N PHE A 124 5.01 2.05 -4.45
CA PHE A 124 4.54 0.90 -5.21
C PHE A 124 3.78 -0.11 -4.33
N LEU A 125 4.38 -0.52 -3.20
CA LEU A 125 3.77 -1.48 -2.28
C LEU A 125 2.47 -0.95 -1.67
N LEU A 126 2.44 0.34 -1.32
CA LEU A 126 1.26 0.99 -0.77
C LEU A 126 0.12 1.02 -1.79
N ASN A 127 0.41 1.42 -3.03
CA ASN A 127 -0.56 1.44 -4.12
C ASN A 127 -1.05 0.03 -4.46
N ALA A 128 -0.14 -0.92 -4.64
CA ALA A 128 -0.48 -2.30 -4.94
C ALA A 128 -1.34 -2.93 -3.84
N GLY A 129 -0.98 -2.70 -2.56
CA GLY A 129 -1.75 -3.17 -1.42
C GLY A 129 -3.15 -2.57 -1.36
N ASN A 130 -3.28 -1.24 -1.50
CA ASN A 130 -4.57 -0.56 -1.46
C ASN A 130 -5.51 -0.99 -2.60
N LEU A 131 -4.99 -1.03 -3.83
CA LEU A 131 -5.80 -1.39 -5.00
C LEU A 131 -6.25 -2.85 -4.94
N SER A 132 -5.35 -3.77 -4.59
CA SER A 132 -5.69 -5.18 -4.48
C SER A 132 -6.62 -5.47 -3.30
N SER A 133 -6.40 -4.86 -2.12
CA SER A 133 -7.28 -5.01 -0.96
C SER A 133 -8.70 -4.53 -1.29
N GLY A 134 -8.86 -3.34 -1.87
CA GLY A 134 -10.16 -2.84 -2.34
C GLY A 134 -10.84 -3.75 -3.35
N TYR A 135 -10.07 -4.27 -4.32
CA TYR A 135 -10.59 -5.22 -5.29
C TYR A 135 -11.08 -6.52 -4.64
N PHE A 136 -10.30 -7.12 -3.72
CA PHE A 136 -10.69 -8.38 -3.07
C PHE A 136 -11.85 -8.20 -2.09
N VAL A 137 -11.97 -7.08 -1.40
CA VAL A 137 -13.17 -6.76 -0.59
C VAL A 137 -14.41 -6.71 -1.48
N MET A 138 -14.33 -6.02 -2.62
CA MET A 138 -15.43 -6.00 -3.58
C MET A 138 -15.74 -7.40 -4.15
N ALA A 139 -14.72 -8.18 -4.47
CA ALA A 139 -14.88 -9.55 -4.97
C ALA A 139 -15.57 -10.46 -3.94
N ILE A 140 -15.22 -10.35 -2.65
CA ILE A 140 -15.88 -11.06 -1.55
C ILE A 140 -17.37 -10.67 -1.47
N ALA A 141 -17.66 -9.36 -1.52
CA ALA A 141 -19.03 -8.87 -1.47
C ALA A 141 -19.88 -9.38 -2.64
N LEU A 142 -19.34 -9.30 -3.87
CA LEU A 142 -20.00 -9.80 -5.08
C LEU A 142 -20.18 -11.33 -5.03
N HIS A 143 -19.18 -12.07 -4.59
CA HIS A 143 -19.25 -13.53 -4.46
C HIS A 143 -20.32 -13.94 -3.45
N THR A 144 -20.37 -13.24 -2.31
CA THR A 144 -21.39 -13.46 -1.27
C THR A 144 -22.78 -13.14 -1.78
N PHE A 145 -22.94 -11.99 -2.46
CA PHE A 145 -24.21 -11.60 -3.06
C PHE A 145 -24.71 -12.63 -4.08
N TYR A 146 -23.81 -13.05 -4.99
CA TYR A 146 -24.15 -14.04 -6.00
C TYR A 146 -24.58 -15.37 -5.41
N GLY A 147 -23.86 -15.85 -4.39
CA GLY A 147 -24.21 -17.08 -3.67
C GLY A 147 -25.52 -16.97 -2.87
N ALA A 148 -25.73 -15.85 -2.18
CA ALA A 148 -26.91 -15.65 -1.32
C ALA A 148 -28.19 -15.38 -2.12
N VAL A 149 -28.12 -14.56 -3.18
CA VAL A 149 -29.30 -14.14 -3.96
C VAL A 149 -29.61 -15.10 -5.10
N MET A 150 -28.60 -15.59 -5.81
CA MET A 150 -28.81 -16.47 -6.95
C MET A 150 -28.74 -17.96 -6.62
N GLY A 151 -28.29 -18.31 -5.41
CA GLY A 151 -28.16 -19.70 -4.97
C GLY A 151 -27.20 -20.54 -5.83
N ARG A 152 -26.30 -19.89 -6.58
CA ARG A 152 -25.38 -20.52 -7.50
C ARG A 152 -23.93 -20.26 -7.10
N HIS A 153 -23.06 -21.23 -7.39
CA HIS A 153 -21.63 -21.07 -7.23
C HIS A 153 -21.01 -20.63 -8.55
N LEU A 154 -20.03 -19.71 -8.48
CA LEU A 154 -19.25 -19.31 -9.64
C LEU A 154 -18.45 -20.49 -10.19
N ARG A 155 -18.37 -20.59 -11.52
CA ARG A 155 -17.52 -21.58 -12.18
C ARG A 155 -16.06 -21.32 -11.81
N HIS A 156 -15.32 -22.36 -11.43
CA HIS A 156 -13.94 -22.23 -10.97
C HIS A 156 -13.03 -21.47 -11.93
N SER A 157 -13.18 -21.70 -13.26
CA SER A 157 -12.38 -20.97 -14.25
C SER A 157 -12.58 -19.46 -14.23
N ILE A 158 -13.84 -19.00 -14.11
CA ILE A 158 -14.18 -17.57 -14.04
C ILE A 158 -13.65 -16.98 -12.74
N PHE A 159 -13.78 -17.72 -11.65
CA PHE A 159 -13.29 -17.32 -10.33
C PHE A 159 -11.77 -17.10 -10.33
N TYR A 160 -10.98 -18.06 -10.79
CA TYR A 160 -9.51 -17.90 -10.84
C TYR A 160 -9.06 -16.87 -11.86
N ALA A 161 -9.77 -16.71 -12.97
CA ALA A 161 -9.51 -15.62 -13.92
C ALA A 161 -9.75 -14.24 -13.28
N ALA A 162 -10.79 -14.10 -12.46
CA ALA A 162 -11.04 -12.86 -11.71
C ALA A 162 -9.94 -12.59 -10.68
N LEU A 163 -9.47 -13.62 -9.95
CA LEU A 163 -8.34 -13.45 -9.01
C LEU A 163 -7.07 -12.98 -9.72
N ALA A 164 -6.69 -13.65 -10.79
CA ALA A 164 -5.51 -13.27 -11.59
C ALA A 164 -5.66 -11.88 -12.22
N GLY A 165 -6.84 -11.57 -12.74
CA GLY A 165 -7.17 -10.27 -13.31
C GLY A 165 -7.08 -9.14 -12.28
N GLY A 166 -7.54 -9.39 -11.05
CA GLY A 166 -7.44 -8.42 -9.95
C GLY A 166 -5.99 -8.09 -9.59
N TRP A 167 -5.13 -9.10 -9.45
CA TRP A 167 -3.71 -8.89 -9.22
C TRP A 167 -3.03 -8.18 -10.38
N PHE A 168 -3.29 -8.64 -11.62
CA PHE A 168 -2.73 -7.99 -12.81
C PHE A 168 -3.11 -6.51 -12.87
N PHE A 169 -4.38 -6.19 -12.66
CA PHE A 169 -4.89 -4.83 -12.68
C PHE A 169 -4.25 -3.96 -11.59
N ALA A 170 -4.19 -4.45 -10.34
CA ALA A 170 -3.59 -3.74 -9.23
C ALA A 170 -2.09 -3.47 -9.44
N LEU A 171 -1.33 -4.48 -9.86
CA LEU A 171 0.10 -4.34 -10.12
C LEU A 171 0.39 -3.45 -11.33
N PHE A 172 -0.39 -3.57 -12.40
CA PHE A 172 -0.26 -2.74 -13.59
C PHE A 172 -0.49 -1.26 -13.26
N LEU A 173 -1.58 -0.92 -12.57
CA LEU A 173 -1.85 0.46 -12.16
C LEU A 173 -0.78 0.98 -11.18
N SER A 174 -0.30 0.14 -10.27
CA SER A 174 0.77 0.54 -9.34
C SER A 174 2.10 0.78 -10.02
N ALA A 175 2.37 0.08 -11.13
CA ALA A 175 3.57 0.28 -11.93
C ALA A 175 3.48 1.51 -12.85
N MET A 176 2.28 1.97 -13.17
CA MET A 176 2.06 3.22 -13.93
C MET A 176 2.05 4.46 -13.03
N GLY A 177 1.95 4.29 -11.72
CA GLY A 177 2.15 5.36 -10.75
C GLY A 177 3.62 5.80 -10.70
N PRO A 178 3.91 6.99 -10.17
CA PRO A 178 5.23 7.61 -10.20
C PRO A 178 6.31 6.80 -9.53
#